data_94d1ab7fcb35a13935b4d8eb0a1c0a3b
#
_entry.id   94d1ab7fcb35a13935b4d8eb0a1c0a3b
#
_cell.length_a   1.000
_cell.length_b   1.000
_cell.length_c   1.000
_cell.angle_alpha   90.00
_cell.angle_beta   90.00
_cell.angle_gamma   90.00
#
_symmetry.space_group_name_H-M   'P 1'
#
loop_
_entity.id
_entity.type
_entity.pdbx_description
1 polymer ?
#
loop_
_entity_poly.entity_id
_entity_poly.type
_entity_poly.pdbx_seq_one_letter_code
_entity_poly.pdbx_strand_id
1 'polypeptide(L)'
;MKFPSLRVLLLLQALPVCAFAGNNVVNLSHYDLMRPDFVGMKNEGIVGVIHEATYPRFDRDSKYRDRQMAALQAGLLWGAYHFGDATDPVRQADHFLTVVAASVGAPLGPEKRRPGILLVLDFERNGHYPGGTMTVAKAVAFVERIRERTGKYPGLYCSEYRLRQMLYGPGVTAAQQRALTNCWLWIANYHFQPRNTAPWDHWHLWQYTGDGKCDLPRSAFPKSVANIRKAERNIFRGDSVALQLFWHENAWFPTG
;
A
#
# COMPACT_ATOMS: atom_id res chain seq x y z
N MET A 1 -36.69 -21.09 -56.72
CA MET A 1 -35.56 -20.29 -56.23
C MET A 1 -35.52 -20.40 -54.71
N LYS A 2 -34.52 -21.10 -54.18
CA LYS A 2 -34.32 -21.25 -52.72
C LYS A 2 -33.20 -20.29 -52.31
N PHE A 3 -33.49 -19.34 -51.39
CA PHE A 3 -32.49 -18.45 -50.81
C PHE A 3 -31.72 -19.16 -49.69
N PRO A 4 -30.38 -19.08 -49.63
CA PRO A 4 -29.63 -19.65 -48.53
C PRO A 4 -29.75 -18.72 -47.31
N SER A 5 -30.05 -19.31 -46.15
CA SER A 5 -30.07 -18.66 -44.86
C SER A 5 -28.64 -18.31 -44.39
N LEU A 6 -28.35 -17.03 -44.29
CA LEU A 6 -27.11 -16.51 -43.72
C LEU A 6 -27.11 -16.74 -42.20
N ARG A 7 -26.35 -17.74 -41.73
CA ARG A 7 -26.11 -17.89 -40.27
C ARG A 7 -25.04 -16.89 -39.85
N VAL A 8 -25.46 -15.84 -39.17
CA VAL A 8 -24.54 -14.91 -38.47
C VAL A 8 -23.95 -15.67 -37.30
N LEU A 9 -22.66 -15.99 -37.40
CA LEU A 9 -21.87 -16.55 -36.30
C LEU A 9 -21.48 -15.38 -35.39
N LEU A 10 -22.20 -15.18 -34.28
CA LEU A 10 -21.76 -14.25 -33.22
C LEU A 10 -20.51 -14.85 -32.58
N LEU A 11 -19.34 -14.37 -32.99
CA LEU A 11 -18.11 -14.53 -32.22
C LEU A 11 -18.25 -13.71 -30.93
N LEU A 12 -18.63 -14.36 -29.84
CA LEU A 12 -18.36 -13.83 -28.49
C LEU A 12 -16.85 -13.71 -28.35
N GLN A 13 -16.33 -12.52 -28.58
CA GLN A 13 -14.98 -12.18 -28.13
C GLN A 13 -15.02 -12.22 -26.61
N ALA A 14 -14.51 -13.29 -26.03
CA ALA A 14 -14.15 -13.34 -24.62
C ALA A 14 -13.14 -12.22 -24.40
N LEU A 15 -13.58 -11.13 -23.77
CA LEU A 15 -12.66 -10.11 -23.26
C LEU A 15 -11.63 -10.86 -22.43
N PRO A 16 -10.33 -10.63 -22.65
CA PRO A 16 -9.33 -11.25 -21.80
C PRO A 16 -9.67 -10.86 -20.38
N VAL A 17 -10.00 -11.85 -19.54
CA VAL A 17 -9.91 -11.70 -18.09
C VAL A 17 -8.47 -11.25 -17.89
N CYS A 18 -8.28 -9.96 -17.61
CA CYS A 18 -6.98 -9.44 -17.19
C CYS A 18 -6.57 -10.31 -16.01
N ALA A 19 -5.79 -11.33 -16.29
CA ALA A 19 -5.10 -12.05 -15.24
C ALA A 19 -4.32 -10.97 -14.51
N PHE A 20 -4.74 -10.66 -13.27
CA PHE A 20 -3.98 -9.79 -12.38
C PHE A 20 -2.64 -10.48 -12.13
N ALA A 21 -1.72 -10.29 -13.05
CA ALA A 21 -0.36 -10.83 -12.99
C ALA A 21 0.43 -9.98 -12.00
N GLY A 22 0.07 -10.02 -10.70
CA GLY A 22 0.74 -9.11 -9.83
C GLY A 22 0.37 -9.18 -8.37
N ASN A 23 0.26 -10.38 -7.81
CA ASN A 23 0.28 -10.61 -6.38
C ASN A 23 1.73 -10.49 -5.86
N ASN A 24 2.29 -9.28 -5.92
CA ASN A 24 3.72 -9.06 -5.88
C ASN A 24 4.15 -7.99 -4.86
N VAL A 25 3.25 -7.61 -3.95
CA VAL A 25 3.57 -6.72 -2.82
C VAL A 25 3.15 -7.39 -1.51
N VAL A 26 4.02 -7.30 -0.50
CA VAL A 26 3.77 -7.79 0.87
C VAL A 26 3.86 -6.60 1.81
N ASN A 27 3.01 -6.53 2.82
CA ASN A 27 3.23 -5.59 3.93
C ASN A 27 3.56 -6.33 5.22
N LEU A 28 4.32 -5.66 6.08
CA LEU A 28 4.86 -6.17 7.34
C LEU A 28 4.76 -5.11 8.43
N SER A 29 4.77 -5.56 9.68
CA SER A 29 4.80 -4.71 10.86
C SER A 29 5.63 -5.31 11.99
N HIS A 30 5.71 -4.60 13.11
CA HIS A 30 6.33 -5.12 14.34
C HIS A 30 5.62 -6.35 14.91
N TYR A 31 4.36 -6.59 14.52
CA TYR A 31 3.61 -7.80 14.90
C TYR A 31 4.13 -9.06 14.21
N ASP A 32 4.82 -8.92 13.07
CA ASP A 32 5.49 -10.05 12.42
C ASP A 32 6.74 -10.44 13.20
N LEU A 33 6.62 -11.45 14.05
CA LEU A 33 7.68 -11.84 15.00
C LEU A 33 8.83 -12.59 14.32
N MET A 34 8.58 -13.27 13.19
CA MET A 34 9.60 -14.03 12.46
C MET A 34 10.60 -13.09 11.76
N ARG A 35 11.76 -13.63 11.44
CA ARG A 35 12.72 -12.99 10.52
C ARG A 35 12.29 -13.28 9.08
N PRO A 36 11.83 -12.29 8.28
CA PRO A 36 11.37 -12.54 6.94
C PRO A 36 12.50 -13.02 6.02
N ASP A 37 12.21 -14.00 5.17
CA ASP A 37 13.10 -14.44 4.09
C ASP A 37 12.85 -13.60 2.83
N PHE A 38 13.50 -12.46 2.72
CA PHE A 38 13.34 -11.55 1.59
C PHE A 38 13.91 -12.12 0.27
N VAL A 39 14.91 -13.00 0.32
CA VAL A 39 15.42 -13.68 -0.87
C VAL A 39 14.37 -14.67 -1.38
N GLY A 40 13.78 -15.47 -0.48
CA GLY A 40 12.68 -16.35 -0.81
C GLY A 40 11.48 -15.59 -1.39
N MET A 41 11.10 -14.45 -0.80
CA MET A 41 10.04 -13.58 -1.34
C MET A 41 10.35 -13.14 -2.77
N LYS A 42 11.57 -12.68 -3.05
CA LYS A 42 12.00 -12.29 -4.40
C LYS A 42 11.89 -13.44 -5.39
N ASN A 43 12.32 -14.64 -4.98
CA ASN A 43 12.25 -15.85 -5.82
C ASN A 43 10.79 -16.28 -6.10
N GLU A 44 9.86 -15.98 -5.20
CA GLU A 44 8.42 -16.20 -5.39
C GLU A 44 7.71 -15.06 -6.16
N GLY A 45 8.47 -14.11 -6.73
CA GLY A 45 7.94 -13.04 -7.57
C GLY A 45 7.47 -11.80 -6.83
N ILE A 46 7.76 -11.65 -5.52
CA ILE A 46 7.51 -10.39 -4.81
C ILE A 46 8.44 -9.31 -5.38
N VAL A 47 7.87 -8.15 -5.66
CA VAL A 47 8.56 -6.99 -6.23
C VAL A 47 8.84 -5.96 -5.15
N GLY A 48 7.92 -5.77 -4.22
CA GLY A 48 8.04 -4.76 -3.17
C GLY A 48 7.47 -5.17 -1.82
N VAL A 49 7.99 -4.52 -0.78
CA VAL A 49 7.53 -4.65 0.61
C VAL A 49 7.19 -3.27 1.14
N ILE A 50 6.04 -3.13 1.80
CA ILE A 50 5.65 -1.92 2.54
C ILE A 50 5.64 -2.29 4.03
N HIS A 51 6.43 -1.61 4.85
CA HIS A 51 6.62 -1.95 6.26
C HIS A 51 6.21 -0.81 7.18
N GLU A 52 5.63 -1.13 8.34
CA GLU A 52 5.39 -0.15 9.38
C GLU A 52 6.70 0.51 9.80
N ALA A 53 6.76 1.83 9.75
CA ALA A 53 7.92 2.57 10.21
C ALA A 53 7.65 3.26 11.56
N THR A 54 6.43 3.79 11.71
CA THR A 54 6.01 4.51 12.91
C THR A 54 4.54 4.27 13.22
N TYR A 55 4.18 4.41 14.49
CA TYR A 55 2.83 4.25 15.01
C TYR A 55 2.57 5.24 16.17
N PRO A 56 1.36 5.29 16.78
CA PRO A 56 1.01 6.25 17.81
C PRO A 56 2.03 6.41 18.96
N ARG A 57 2.03 7.55 19.64
CA ARG A 57 3.01 8.00 20.64
C ARG A 57 4.35 8.44 20.09
N PHE A 58 4.46 8.67 18.78
CA PHE A 58 5.74 8.92 18.10
C PHE A 58 6.72 7.75 18.29
N ASP A 59 6.18 6.53 18.37
CA ASP A 59 6.99 5.32 18.41
C ASP A 59 7.43 4.91 17.00
N ARG A 60 8.52 4.16 16.95
CA ARG A 60 9.08 3.59 15.72
C ARG A 60 9.11 2.08 15.82
N ASP A 61 8.88 1.42 14.70
CA ASP A 61 9.10 -0.02 14.63
C ASP A 61 10.60 -0.34 14.72
N SER A 62 10.97 -1.07 15.76
CA SER A 62 12.38 -1.42 16.02
C SER A 62 12.98 -2.32 14.95
N LYS A 63 12.15 -3.05 14.17
CA LYS A 63 12.57 -3.96 13.10
C LYS A 63 12.69 -3.27 11.74
N TYR A 64 12.13 -2.05 11.60
CA TYR A 64 11.99 -1.36 10.33
C TYR A 64 13.31 -1.24 9.57
N ARG A 65 14.34 -0.68 10.21
CA ARG A 65 15.64 -0.42 9.58
C ARG A 65 16.33 -1.69 9.09
N ASP A 66 16.40 -2.71 9.94
CA ASP A 66 17.12 -3.95 9.60
C ASP A 66 16.41 -4.71 8.48
N ARG A 67 15.06 -4.71 8.51
CA ARG A 67 14.24 -5.31 7.46
C ARG A 67 14.34 -4.54 6.15
N GLN A 68 14.35 -3.21 6.19
CA GLN A 68 14.60 -2.38 5.01
C GLN A 68 15.92 -2.74 4.35
N MET A 69 17.00 -2.78 5.12
CA MET A 69 18.32 -3.11 4.59
C MET A 69 18.34 -4.50 3.95
N ALA A 70 17.78 -5.50 4.62
CA ALA A 70 17.75 -6.87 4.11
C ALA A 70 16.89 -7.01 2.84
N ALA A 71 15.74 -6.35 2.79
CA ALA A 71 14.86 -6.36 1.63
C ALA A 71 15.50 -5.68 0.40
N LEU A 72 16.12 -4.51 0.61
CA LEU A 72 16.85 -3.80 -0.46
C LEU A 72 18.06 -4.61 -0.97
N GLN A 73 18.79 -5.29 -0.09
CA GLN A 73 19.87 -6.20 -0.48
C GLN A 73 19.37 -7.40 -1.29
N ALA A 74 18.16 -7.88 -1.01
CA ALA A 74 17.50 -8.92 -1.82
C ALA A 74 16.95 -8.38 -3.16
N GLY A 75 17.07 -7.07 -3.43
CA GLY A 75 16.57 -6.43 -4.64
C GLY A 75 15.06 -6.21 -4.67
N LEU A 76 14.41 -6.11 -3.51
CA LEU A 76 13.03 -5.72 -3.37
C LEU A 76 12.88 -4.20 -3.30
N LEU A 77 11.81 -3.65 -3.84
CA LEU A 77 11.40 -2.28 -3.62
C LEU A 77 10.89 -2.11 -2.19
N TRP A 78 11.05 -0.91 -1.62
CA TRP A 78 10.69 -0.66 -0.24
C TRP A 78 9.72 0.50 -0.07
N GLY A 79 8.72 0.31 0.80
CA GLY A 79 7.79 1.34 1.24
C GLY A 79 7.71 1.38 2.76
N ALA A 80 7.21 2.48 3.27
CA ALA A 80 7.01 2.75 4.68
C ALA A 80 5.58 3.20 4.94
N TYR A 81 4.97 2.74 6.03
CA TYR A 81 3.71 3.31 6.48
C TYR A 81 3.76 3.83 7.91
N HIS A 82 2.90 4.80 8.19
CA HIS A 82 2.61 5.35 9.51
C HIS A 82 1.18 5.01 9.91
N PHE A 83 0.98 4.37 11.05
CA PHE A 83 -0.36 4.17 11.62
C PHE A 83 -0.81 5.47 12.28
N GLY A 84 -1.84 6.11 11.71
CA GLY A 84 -2.30 7.42 12.13
C GLY A 84 -3.19 7.43 13.38
N ASP A 85 -3.00 8.42 14.26
CA ASP A 85 -3.86 8.68 15.41
C ASP A 85 -4.47 10.08 15.40
N ALA A 86 -5.33 10.39 16.40
CA ALA A 86 -5.98 11.70 16.50
C ALA A 86 -5.14 12.76 17.21
N THR A 87 -3.84 12.57 17.40
CA THR A 87 -2.93 13.61 17.93
C THR A 87 -2.53 14.60 16.83
N ASP A 88 -1.46 15.37 17.01
CA ASP A 88 -1.00 16.38 16.05
C ASP A 88 -0.52 15.75 14.73
N PRO A 89 -1.22 15.91 13.60
CA PRO A 89 -0.90 15.26 12.35
C PRO A 89 0.39 15.78 11.69
N VAL A 90 0.75 17.03 11.92
CA VAL A 90 1.98 17.63 11.38
C VAL A 90 3.19 17.03 12.08
N ARG A 91 3.14 16.92 13.41
CA ARG A 91 4.20 16.26 14.18
C ARG A 91 4.31 14.76 13.85
N GLN A 92 3.19 14.06 13.61
CA GLN A 92 3.20 12.68 13.15
C GLN A 92 3.92 12.55 11.81
N ALA A 93 3.59 13.41 10.83
CA ALA A 93 4.23 13.42 9.53
C ALA A 93 5.74 13.70 9.59
N ASP A 94 6.15 14.70 10.36
CA ASP A 94 7.57 15.06 10.54
C ASP A 94 8.34 13.92 11.23
N HIS A 95 7.76 13.30 12.27
CA HIS A 95 8.35 12.13 12.93
C HIS A 95 8.52 10.95 11.96
N PHE A 96 7.46 10.61 11.20
CA PHE A 96 7.50 9.56 10.20
C PHE A 96 8.63 9.78 9.18
N LEU A 97 8.71 10.97 8.60
CA LEU A 97 9.76 11.31 7.65
C LEU A 97 11.17 11.23 8.27
N THR A 98 11.31 11.66 9.53
CA THR A 98 12.58 11.57 10.25
C THR A 98 13.04 10.12 10.42
N VAL A 99 12.13 9.21 10.82
CA VAL A 99 12.44 7.79 10.99
C VAL A 99 12.78 7.14 9.66
N VAL A 100 12.01 7.41 8.61
CA VAL A 100 12.26 6.88 7.27
C VAL A 100 13.60 7.37 6.72
N ALA A 101 13.90 8.66 6.81
CA ALA A 101 15.17 9.23 6.34
C ALA A 101 16.38 8.65 7.08
N ALA A 102 16.30 8.54 8.41
CA ALA A 102 17.37 8.00 9.24
C ALA A 102 17.65 6.50 9.00
N SER A 103 16.67 5.79 8.45
CA SER A 103 16.77 4.34 8.17
C SER A 103 17.39 4.05 6.80
N VAL A 104 17.40 5.01 5.88
CA VAL A 104 18.01 4.85 4.57
C VAL A 104 19.53 4.81 4.74
N GLY A 105 20.11 3.64 4.46
CA GLY A 105 21.55 3.42 4.53
C GLY A 105 22.36 4.16 3.46
N ALA A 106 23.64 3.83 3.35
CA ALA A 106 24.48 4.32 2.27
C ALA A 106 23.87 4.02 0.89
N PRO A 107 24.15 4.84 -0.13
CA PRO A 107 23.69 4.57 -1.47
C PRO A 107 24.05 3.18 -1.95
N LEU A 108 23.11 2.47 -2.57
CA LEU A 108 23.26 1.09 -3.04
C LEU A 108 23.54 1.05 -4.55
N GLY A 109 24.24 0.01 -4.98
CA GLY A 109 24.51 -0.29 -6.38
C GLY A 109 25.61 0.56 -7.01
N PRO A 110 25.93 0.29 -8.29
CA PRO A 110 27.02 0.95 -9.01
C PRO A 110 26.79 2.45 -9.23
N GLU A 111 25.52 2.88 -9.30
CA GLU A 111 25.16 4.27 -9.50
C GLU A 111 25.12 5.09 -8.20
N LYS A 112 25.38 4.48 -7.05
CA LYS A 112 25.36 5.13 -5.72
C LYS A 112 24.08 5.94 -5.46
N ARG A 113 22.94 5.47 -5.98
CA ARG A 113 21.64 6.12 -5.75
C ARG A 113 21.02 5.61 -4.46
N ARG A 114 20.37 6.51 -3.73
CA ARG A 114 19.54 6.13 -2.59
C ARG A 114 18.25 5.49 -3.08
N PRO A 115 17.74 4.43 -2.42
CA PRO A 115 16.48 3.82 -2.81
C PRO A 115 15.32 4.80 -2.61
N GLY A 116 14.40 4.81 -3.57
CA GLY A 116 13.14 5.51 -3.41
C GLY A 116 12.21 4.73 -2.47
N ILE A 117 11.57 5.42 -1.55
CA ILE A 117 10.68 4.85 -0.53
C ILE A 117 9.25 5.31 -0.79
N LEU A 118 8.31 4.38 -1.02
CA LEU A 118 6.89 4.73 -0.99
C LEU A 118 6.51 5.12 0.44
N LEU A 119 5.74 6.21 0.57
CA LEU A 119 5.21 6.67 1.85
C LEU A 119 3.72 6.40 1.90
N VAL A 120 3.20 5.95 3.04
CA VAL A 120 1.78 5.62 3.21
C VAL A 120 1.27 6.12 4.56
N LEU A 121 0.09 6.72 4.56
CA LEU A 121 -0.73 6.91 5.76
C LEU A 121 -1.67 5.71 5.92
N ASP A 122 -1.53 4.97 7.00
CA ASP A 122 -2.50 3.98 7.43
C ASP A 122 -3.64 4.71 8.19
N PHE A 123 -4.77 4.85 7.49
CA PHE A 123 -5.93 5.63 7.92
C PHE A 123 -7.06 4.70 8.35
N GLU A 124 -6.88 4.03 9.48
CA GLU A 124 -7.84 3.10 10.05
C GLU A 124 -8.42 3.55 11.39
N ARG A 125 -9.34 2.74 11.90
CA ARG A 125 -9.83 2.89 13.27
C ARG A 125 -8.73 2.50 14.24
N ASN A 126 -8.30 3.45 15.06
CA ASN A 126 -7.42 3.16 16.18
C ASN A 126 -8.23 2.58 17.36
N GLY A 127 -8.11 1.27 17.55
CA GLY A 127 -8.74 0.56 18.69
C GLY A 127 -7.74 0.06 19.73
N HIS A 128 -6.43 0.20 19.46
CA HIS A 128 -5.37 -0.43 20.25
C HIS A 128 -4.41 0.56 20.91
N TYR A 129 -4.18 1.71 20.27
CA TYR A 129 -3.23 2.71 20.75
C TYR A 129 -3.93 3.90 21.41
N PRO A 130 -3.29 4.58 22.37
CA PRO A 130 -3.77 5.87 22.83
C PRO A 130 -3.76 6.91 21.69
N GLY A 131 -4.52 7.99 21.86
CA GLY A 131 -4.57 9.08 20.88
C GLY A 131 -5.87 9.11 20.07
N GLY A 132 -6.63 8.00 20.04
CA GLY A 132 -7.91 7.90 19.31
C GLY A 132 -7.75 7.78 17.80
N THR A 133 -8.87 7.67 17.09
CA THR A 133 -8.89 7.49 15.63
C THR A 133 -8.66 8.83 14.92
N MET A 134 -7.75 8.87 13.96
CA MET A 134 -7.47 10.03 13.13
C MET A 134 -8.75 10.49 12.40
N THR A 135 -9.02 11.78 12.42
CA THR A 135 -10.12 12.38 11.66
C THR A 135 -9.71 12.69 10.23
N VAL A 136 -10.69 12.86 9.32
CA VAL A 136 -10.42 13.24 7.93
C VAL A 136 -9.63 14.56 7.84
N ALA A 137 -9.98 15.56 8.66
CA ALA A 137 -9.25 16.82 8.70
C ALA A 137 -7.77 16.65 9.09
N LYS A 138 -7.48 15.75 10.03
CA LYS A 138 -6.10 15.43 10.43
C LYS A 138 -5.36 14.59 9.38
N ALA A 139 -6.06 13.67 8.71
CA ALA A 139 -5.48 12.94 7.58
C ALA A 139 -5.08 13.90 6.45
N VAL A 140 -5.94 14.89 6.11
CA VAL A 140 -5.59 15.94 5.15
C VAL A 140 -4.33 16.70 5.59
N ALA A 141 -4.28 17.17 6.83
CA ALA A 141 -3.11 17.89 7.33
C ALA A 141 -1.82 17.04 7.30
N PHE A 142 -1.93 15.74 7.59
CA PHE A 142 -0.81 14.80 7.50
C PHE A 142 -0.31 14.66 6.05
N VAL A 143 -1.20 14.37 5.10
CA VAL A 143 -0.79 14.12 3.71
C VAL A 143 -0.27 15.38 3.02
N GLU A 144 -0.83 16.56 3.35
CA GLU A 144 -0.32 17.84 2.87
C GLU A 144 1.08 18.14 3.46
N ARG A 145 1.31 17.80 4.74
CA ARG A 145 2.64 17.94 5.34
C ARG A 145 3.67 17.02 4.67
N ILE A 146 3.30 15.77 4.36
CA ILE A 146 4.17 14.87 3.58
C ILE A 146 4.46 15.49 2.21
N ARG A 147 3.44 16.00 1.52
CA ARG A 147 3.58 16.64 0.21
C ARG A 147 4.50 17.86 0.25
N GLU A 148 4.34 18.71 1.24
CA GLU A 148 5.19 19.90 1.47
C GLU A 148 6.67 19.51 1.63
N ARG A 149 6.93 18.47 2.44
CA ARG A 149 8.30 18.07 2.80
C ARG A 149 9.01 17.24 1.74
N THR A 150 8.28 16.50 0.92
CA THR A 150 8.84 15.49 0.02
C THR A 150 8.62 15.78 -1.46
N GLY A 151 7.70 16.68 -1.76
CA GLY A 151 7.23 16.89 -3.13
C GLY A 151 6.26 15.81 -3.65
N LYS A 152 5.93 14.79 -2.83
CA LYS A 152 5.07 13.65 -3.20
C LYS A 152 3.90 13.51 -2.24
N TYR A 153 2.71 13.20 -2.78
CA TYR A 153 1.63 12.72 -1.93
C TYR A 153 1.88 11.27 -1.51
N PRO A 154 1.61 10.90 -0.26
CA PRO A 154 1.70 9.50 0.16
C PRO A 154 0.55 8.67 -0.39
N GLY A 155 0.61 7.35 -0.23
CA GLY A 155 -0.56 6.50 -0.32
C GLY A 155 -1.50 6.70 0.86
N LEU A 156 -2.79 6.44 0.65
CA LEU A 156 -3.77 6.32 1.71
C LEU A 156 -4.23 4.87 1.79
N TYR A 157 -3.96 4.22 2.92
CA TYR A 157 -4.44 2.87 3.20
C TYR A 157 -5.65 2.91 4.12
N CYS A 158 -6.68 2.16 3.77
CA CYS A 158 -7.74 1.80 4.68
C CYS A 158 -8.57 0.62 4.14
N SER A 159 -9.45 0.03 4.99
CA SER A 159 -10.42 -0.94 4.50
C SER A 159 -11.54 -0.27 3.68
N GLU A 160 -12.09 -0.98 2.68
CA GLU A 160 -13.22 -0.49 1.85
C GLU A 160 -14.42 -0.07 2.70
N TYR A 161 -14.69 -0.82 3.77
CA TYR A 161 -15.76 -0.48 4.70
C TYR A 161 -15.50 0.85 5.44
N ARG A 162 -14.28 1.04 5.93
CA ARG A 162 -13.90 2.24 6.68
C ARG A 162 -13.78 3.47 5.78
N LEU A 163 -13.33 3.30 4.54
CA LEU A 163 -13.22 4.40 3.59
C LEU A 163 -14.54 5.17 3.49
N ARG A 164 -15.64 4.45 3.31
CA ARG A 164 -16.97 5.07 3.22
C ARG A 164 -17.40 5.75 4.52
N GLN A 165 -17.20 5.09 5.66
CA GLN A 165 -17.59 5.67 6.96
C GLN A 165 -16.82 6.95 7.27
N MET A 166 -15.53 6.98 6.97
CA MET A 166 -14.67 8.13 7.28
C MET A 166 -14.93 9.29 6.32
N LEU A 167 -14.98 9.05 5.02
CA LEU A 167 -15.08 10.11 4.03
C LEU A 167 -16.48 10.74 3.94
N TYR A 168 -17.51 10.00 4.29
CA TYR A 168 -18.90 10.47 4.26
C TYR A 168 -19.49 10.63 5.67
N GLY A 169 -18.62 10.66 6.69
CA GLY A 169 -19.01 10.90 8.08
C GLY A 169 -19.44 12.35 8.35
N PRO A 170 -20.10 12.60 9.48
CA PRO A 170 -20.51 13.95 9.87
C PRO A 170 -19.33 14.93 9.90
N GLY A 171 -19.53 16.13 9.35
CA GLY A 171 -18.54 17.20 9.34
C GLY A 171 -17.41 17.07 8.31
N VAL A 172 -17.43 16.03 7.48
CA VAL A 172 -16.47 15.88 6.38
C VAL A 172 -16.95 16.71 5.17
N THR A 173 -16.06 17.57 4.68
CA THR A 173 -16.36 18.44 3.55
C THR A 173 -15.90 17.83 2.22
N ALA A 174 -16.53 18.25 1.11
CA ALA A 174 -16.10 17.86 -0.23
C ALA A 174 -14.66 18.32 -0.55
N ALA A 175 -14.21 19.42 0.06
CA ALA A 175 -12.83 19.88 -0.10
C ALA A 175 -11.84 18.92 0.55
N GLN A 176 -12.14 18.41 1.75
CA GLN A 176 -11.32 17.40 2.42
C GLN A 176 -11.28 16.07 1.66
N GLN A 177 -12.42 15.61 1.13
CA GLN A 177 -12.47 14.42 0.28
C GLN A 177 -11.56 14.60 -0.95
N ARG A 178 -11.67 15.72 -1.67
CA ARG A 178 -10.82 16.03 -2.83
C ARG A 178 -9.34 16.11 -2.47
N ALA A 179 -8.98 16.68 -1.32
CA ALA A 179 -7.59 16.74 -0.88
C ALA A 179 -6.98 15.34 -0.73
N LEU A 180 -7.73 14.39 -0.17
CA LEU A 180 -7.27 13.01 -0.01
C LEU A 180 -7.15 12.25 -1.34
N THR A 181 -7.91 12.61 -2.38
CA THR A 181 -7.78 11.94 -3.70
C THR A 181 -6.48 12.25 -4.44
N ASN A 182 -5.69 13.20 -3.96
CA ASN A 182 -4.30 13.37 -4.42
C ASN A 182 -3.39 12.20 -4.01
N CYS A 183 -3.76 11.46 -2.97
CA CYS A 183 -3.06 10.25 -2.56
C CYS A 183 -3.42 9.09 -3.48
N TRP A 184 -2.47 8.20 -3.77
CA TRP A 184 -2.80 6.92 -4.36
C TRP A 184 -3.49 6.01 -3.33
N LEU A 185 -4.46 5.19 -3.79
CA LEU A 185 -5.30 4.39 -2.89
C LEU A 185 -4.77 2.97 -2.73
N TRP A 186 -4.50 2.57 -1.48
CA TRP A 186 -4.30 1.19 -1.06
C TRP A 186 -5.48 0.75 -0.21
N ILE A 187 -6.24 -0.23 -0.68
CA ILE A 187 -7.51 -0.60 -0.07
C ILE A 187 -7.50 -2.06 0.38
N ALA A 188 -8.01 -2.33 1.58
CA ALA A 188 -8.17 -3.69 2.10
C ALA A 188 -9.61 -4.19 1.91
N ASN A 189 -9.72 -5.39 1.34
CA ASN A 189 -10.94 -6.18 1.33
C ASN A 189 -10.58 -7.66 1.19
N TYR A 190 -10.92 -8.47 2.19
CA TYR A 190 -10.52 -9.88 2.29
C TYR A 190 -11.55 -10.85 1.73
N HIS A 191 -12.69 -10.33 1.23
CA HIS A 191 -13.82 -11.13 0.77
C HIS A 191 -13.98 -11.11 -0.75
N PHE A 192 -13.74 -9.96 -1.37
CA PHE A 192 -13.87 -9.77 -2.81
C PHE A 192 -13.00 -8.59 -3.29
N GLN A 193 -12.84 -8.51 -4.61
CA GLN A 193 -12.13 -7.36 -5.20
C GLN A 193 -12.88 -6.05 -4.87
N PRO A 194 -12.17 -5.01 -4.38
CA PRO A 194 -12.79 -3.73 -4.04
C PRO A 194 -13.55 -3.11 -5.20
N ARG A 195 -14.76 -2.63 -4.92
CA ARG A 195 -15.67 -2.04 -5.91
C ARG A 195 -16.05 -0.60 -5.60
N ASN A 196 -16.00 -0.22 -4.32
CA ASN A 196 -16.40 1.10 -3.84
C ASN A 196 -15.17 1.91 -3.44
N THR A 197 -14.52 2.50 -4.43
CA THR A 197 -13.29 3.30 -4.21
C THR A 197 -13.56 4.80 -4.20
N ALA A 198 -14.80 5.24 -4.48
CA ALA A 198 -15.12 6.65 -4.51
C ALA A 198 -14.65 7.38 -3.23
N PRO A 199 -14.05 8.59 -3.37
CA PRO A 199 -13.98 9.43 -4.57
C PRO A 199 -12.79 9.14 -5.51
N TRP A 200 -11.97 8.11 -5.29
CA TRP A 200 -10.97 7.67 -6.26
C TRP A 200 -11.62 6.91 -7.41
N ASP A 201 -11.12 7.09 -8.62
CA ASP A 201 -11.59 6.35 -9.80
C ASP A 201 -11.26 4.86 -9.71
N HIS A 202 -10.16 4.53 -9.02
CA HIS A 202 -9.69 3.16 -8.83
C HIS A 202 -8.73 3.04 -7.65
N TRP A 203 -8.51 1.81 -7.21
CA TRP A 203 -7.43 1.47 -6.29
C TRP A 203 -6.13 1.21 -7.05
N HIS A 204 -4.98 1.46 -6.40
CA HIS A 204 -3.64 1.15 -6.91
C HIS A 204 -3.12 -0.16 -6.33
N LEU A 205 -3.29 -0.34 -5.02
CA LEU A 205 -3.01 -1.58 -4.31
C LEU A 205 -4.27 -2.11 -3.64
N TRP A 206 -4.44 -3.43 -3.67
CA TRP A 206 -5.50 -4.14 -2.97
C TRP A 206 -4.89 -5.17 -2.02
N GLN A 207 -5.03 -4.95 -0.71
CA GLN A 207 -4.71 -5.95 0.29
C GLN A 207 -5.86 -6.96 0.36
N TYR A 208 -5.60 -8.17 -0.13
CA TYR A 208 -6.61 -9.22 -0.21
C TYR A 208 -6.51 -10.23 0.95
N THR A 209 -5.45 -10.19 1.74
CA THR A 209 -5.28 -10.99 2.96
C THR A 209 -4.57 -10.20 4.04
N GLY A 210 -5.06 -10.31 5.26
CA GLY A 210 -4.50 -9.74 6.49
C GLY A 210 -5.00 -10.50 7.71
N ASP A 211 -4.21 -10.58 8.78
CA ASP A 211 -4.51 -11.33 10.01
C ASP A 211 -4.87 -12.81 9.76
N GLY A 212 -4.40 -13.38 8.66
CA GLY A 212 -4.78 -14.73 8.21
C GLY A 212 -6.19 -14.84 7.63
N LYS A 213 -6.91 -13.72 7.49
CA LYS A 213 -8.25 -13.65 6.87
C LYS A 213 -8.11 -13.56 5.37
N CYS A 214 -8.89 -14.29 4.64
CA CYS A 214 -9.11 -14.20 3.20
C CYS A 214 -10.14 -15.25 2.79
N ASP A 215 -11.25 -14.84 2.21
CA ASP A 215 -12.31 -15.74 1.75
C ASP A 215 -12.17 -16.10 0.26
N LEU A 216 -11.13 -15.56 -0.39
CA LEU A 216 -10.86 -15.80 -1.81
C LEU A 216 -10.24 -17.18 -2.07
N PRO A 217 -10.39 -17.75 -3.27
CA PRO A 217 -9.83 -19.06 -3.64
C PRO A 217 -8.29 -19.08 -3.49
N ARG A 218 -7.76 -20.01 -2.71
CA ARG A 218 -6.31 -20.10 -2.38
C ARG A 218 -5.41 -20.30 -3.59
N SER A 219 -5.93 -20.93 -4.65
CA SER A 219 -5.17 -21.16 -5.88
C SER A 219 -4.76 -19.87 -6.61
N ALA A 220 -5.60 -18.82 -6.51
CA ALA A 220 -5.34 -17.51 -7.10
C ALA A 220 -4.87 -16.47 -6.07
N PHE A 221 -5.19 -16.69 -4.79
CA PHE A 221 -4.93 -15.76 -3.68
C PHE A 221 -4.20 -16.47 -2.53
N PRO A 222 -2.90 -16.79 -2.69
CA PRO A 222 -2.13 -17.46 -1.65
C PRO A 222 -2.03 -16.59 -0.39
N LYS A 223 -2.11 -17.23 0.78
CA LYS A 223 -2.02 -16.60 2.11
C LYS A 223 -0.63 -16.70 2.73
N SER A 224 0.33 -17.25 2.01
CA SER A 224 1.72 -17.41 2.45
C SER A 224 2.67 -16.83 1.44
N VAL A 225 3.86 -16.51 1.87
CA VAL A 225 5.00 -16.14 1.03
C VAL A 225 6.29 -16.50 1.75
N ALA A 226 7.19 -17.17 1.09
CA ALA A 226 8.46 -17.65 1.67
C ALA A 226 8.22 -18.33 3.04
N ASN A 227 8.84 -17.86 4.10
CA ASN A 227 8.67 -18.42 5.44
C ASN A 227 7.48 -17.84 6.23
N ILE A 228 6.67 -16.95 5.64
CA ILE A 228 5.51 -16.36 6.31
C ILE A 228 4.23 -17.12 5.91
N ARG A 229 3.60 -17.78 6.87
CA ARG A 229 2.40 -18.61 6.63
C ARG A 229 1.10 -17.80 6.54
N LYS A 230 1.01 -16.67 7.23
CA LYS A 230 -0.13 -15.75 7.24
C LYS A 230 0.35 -14.38 6.82
N ALA A 231 0.76 -14.27 5.56
CA ALA A 231 1.29 -13.04 5.02
C ALA A 231 0.17 -12.06 4.68
N GLU A 232 0.43 -10.79 4.88
CA GLU A 232 -0.40 -9.71 4.36
C GLU A 232 0.02 -9.42 2.93
N ARG A 233 -0.81 -9.84 1.96
CA ARG A 233 -0.48 -9.80 0.53
C ARG A 233 -1.36 -8.85 -0.24
N ASN A 234 -0.76 -8.25 -1.25
CA ASN A 234 -1.37 -7.18 -2.02
C ASN A 234 -1.22 -7.42 -3.51
N ILE A 235 -2.25 -7.05 -4.26
CA ILE A 235 -2.26 -7.01 -5.72
C ILE A 235 -2.11 -5.55 -6.14
N PHE A 236 -1.16 -5.28 -7.04
CA PHE A 236 -1.10 -4.01 -7.76
C PHE A 236 -2.02 -4.06 -8.97
N ARG A 237 -2.69 -2.93 -9.29
CA ARG A 237 -3.55 -2.82 -10.46
C ARG A 237 -2.71 -2.58 -11.73
N GLY A 238 -2.01 -3.59 -12.15
CA GLY A 238 -1.12 -3.59 -13.32
C GLY A 238 -0.15 -4.75 -13.24
N ASP A 239 0.72 -4.85 -14.24
CA ASP A 239 1.79 -5.84 -14.25
C ASP A 239 3.01 -5.39 -13.41
N SER A 240 4.05 -6.21 -13.38
CA SER A 240 5.27 -5.93 -12.61
C SER A 240 6.08 -4.75 -13.15
N VAL A 241 6.00 -4.46 -14.44
CA VAL A 241 6.67 -3.30 -15.06
C VAL A 241 5.95 -2.03 -14.64
N ALA A 242 4.63 -2.00 -14.76
CA ALA A 242 3.81 -0.89 -14.30
C ALA A 242 3.96 -0.63 -12.79
N LEU A 243 4.12 -1.69 -11.97
CA LEU A 243 4.39 -1.54 -10.53
C LEU A 243 5.75 -0.86 -10.28
N GLN A 244 6.80 -1.23 -11.01
CA GLN A 244 8.11 -0.61 -10.84
C GLN A 244 8.10 0.86 -11.25
N LEU A 245 7.43 1.21 -12.34
CA LEU A 245 7.23 2.59 -12.78
C LEU A 245 6.44 3.39 -11.74
N PHE A 246 5.30 2.85 -11.29
CA PHE A 246 4.49 3.45 -10.24
C PHE A 246 5.31 3.72 -8.97
N TRP A 247 6.14 2.75 -8.55
CA TRP A 247 6.99 2.89 -7.36
C TRP A 247 7.99 4.02 -7.55
N HIS A 248 8.67 4.06 -8.70
CA HIS A 248 9.64 5.09 -9.01
C HIS A 248 9.01 6.50 -9.05
N GLU A 249 7.84 6.63 -9.64
CA GLU A 249 7.13 7.90 -9.79
C GLU A 249 6.60 8.46 -8.47
N ASN A 250 6.17 7.57 -7.55
CA ASN A 250 5.53 7.96 -6.30
C ASN A 250 6.48 7.90 -5.09
N ALA A 251 7.65 7.30 -5.23
CA ALA A 251 8.62 7.22 -4.13
C ALA A 251 9.25 8.57 -3.80
N TRP A 252 9.51 8.75 -2.51
CA TRP A 252 10.39 9.80 -2.01
C TRP A 252 11.84 9.30 -1.99
N PHE A 253 12.77 10.15 -2.42
CA PHE A 253 14.21 9.92 -2.37
C PHE A 253 14.82 10.82 -1.28
N PRO A 254 15.04 10.30 -0.05
CA PRO A 254 15.60 11.10 1.02
C PRO A 254 16.97 11.67 0.64
N THR A 255 17.10 12.99 0.66
CA THR A 255 18.41 13.66 0.58
C THR A 255 19.10 13.53 1.93
N GLY A 256 20.37 13.10 1.97
CA GLY A 256 21.17 12.99 3.19
C GLY A 256 21.51 14.33 3.78
#